data_0592a237851df396937023fec1434ff2
#
_entry.id   0592a237851df396937023fec1434ff2
#
_cell.length_a   1.000
_cell.length_b   1.000
_cell.length_c   1.000
_cell.angle_alpha   90.00
_cell.angle_beta   90.00
_cell.angle_gamma   90.00
#
_symmetry.space_group_name_H-M   'P 1'
#
loop_
_entity.id
_entity.type
_entity.pdbx_description
1 polymer ?
#
loop_
_entity_poly.entity_id
_entity_poly.type
_entity_poly.pdbx_seq_one_letter_code
_entity_poly.pdbx_strand_id
1 'polypeptide(L)'
;MQKNYTNIELKFIIISEHISFIPNNIIKNCEIINISKPSNAIIKKTFNLKNNDNISDINNLKDLIYNIPELKDISKNFINKLYNLIVNYNTAFKYINFRDIIYDIFIYDININDFIWNLNEKLMTDNHIKDKHVNTILTNTYNFYQLYNNNYRAIYHVENYLLKIISIIHSEE
;
A
#
# COMPACT_ATOMS: atom_id res chain seq x y z
N MET A 1 -14.27 -56.36 3.67
CA MET A 1 -14.57 -55.18 2.85
C MET A 1 -13.37 -54.25 2.89
N GLN A 2 -12.49 -54.30 1.89
CA GLN A 2 -11.39 -53.34 1.77
C GLN A 2 -11.99 -52.01 1.25
N LYS A 3 -11.86 -50.95 2.05
CA LYS A 3 -12.18 -49.59 1.57
C LYS A 3 -11.10 -49.19 0.58
N ASN A 4 -11.47 -49.12 -0.70
CA ASN A 4 -10.65 -48.52 -1.73
C ASN A 4 -10.54 -47.01 -1.39
N TYR A 5 -9.43 -46.59 -0.80
CA TYR A 5 -9.06 -45.22 -0.70
C TYR A 5 -8.71 -44.75 -2.12
N THR A 6 -9.55 -43.94 -2.73
CA THR A 6 -9.19 -43.22 -3.96
C THR A 6 -7.96 -42.37 -3.65
N ASN A 7 -6.87 -42.60 -4.36
CA ASN A 7 -5.68 -41.77 -4.25
C ASN A 7 -6.06 -40.35 -4.68
N ILE A 8 -6.17 -39.45 -3.71
CA ILE A 8 -6.42 -38.03 -3.96
C ILE A 8 -5.05 -37.40 -4.20
N GLU A 9 -4.80 -36.96 -5.43
CA GLU A 9 -3.62 -36.18 -5.78
C GLU A 9 -3.91 -34.71 -5.49
N LEU A 10 -3.20 -34.12 -4.51
CA LEU A 10 -3.31 -32.71 -4.16
C LEU A 10 -2.18 -31.94 -4.84
N LYS A 11 -2.55 -30.89 -5.61
CA LYS A 11 -1.61 -29.94 -6.22
C LYS A 11 -1.80 -28.59 -5.57
N PHE A 12 -0.70 -27.98 -5.14
CA PHE A 12 -0.68 -26.65 -4.54
C PHE A 12 0.01 -25.66 -5.47
N ILE A 13 -0.58 -24.48 -5.64
CA ILE A 13 0.04 -23.34 -6.30
C ILE A 13 0.20 -22.26 -5.26
N ILE A 14 1.44 -21.82 -5.03
CA ILE A 14 1.77 -20.75 -4.10
C ILE A 14 2.14 -19.52 -4.93
N ILE A 15 1.44 -18.43 -4.75
CA ILE A 15 1.72 -17.14 -5.39
C ILE A 15 2.28 -16.21 -4.33
N SER A 16 3.48 -15.67 -4.56
CA SER A 16 4.14 -14.76 -3.62
C SER A 16 4.98 -13.74 -4.37
N GLU A 17 5.02 -12.52 -3.88
CA GLU A 17 5.93 -11.48 -4.39
C GLU A 17 7.38 -11.68 -3.90
N HIS A 18 7.54 -12.29 -2.72
CA HIS A 18 8.84 -12.48 -2.09
C HIS A 18 9.04 -13.94 -1.64
N ILE A 19 9.98 -14.60 -2.26
CA ILE A 19 10.37 -15.98 -1.91
C ILE A 19 10.87 -16.10 -0.47
N SER A 20 11.48 -15.04 0.07
CA SER A 20 12.03 -15.02 1.43
C SER A 20 11.01 -15.28 2.55
N PHE A 21 9.71 -15.08 2.28
CA PHE A 21 8.65 -15.38 3.24
C PHE A 21 8.21 -16.85 3.25
N ILE A 22 8.64 -17.62 2.26
CA ILE A 22 8.27 -19.04 2.15
C ILE A 22 9.34 -19.89 2.83
N PRO A 23 8.97 -20.75 3.79
CA PRO A 23 9.92 -21.64 4.46
C PRO A 23 10.68 -22.53 3.47
N ASN A 24 11.99 -22.72 3.73
CA ASN A 24 12.89 -23.46 2.85
C ASN A 24 12.44 -24.91 2.58
N ASN A 25 11.77 -25.56 3.53
CA ASN A 25 11.23 -26.89 3.36
C ASN A 25 10.10 -26.96 2.31
N ILE A 26 9.33 -25.90 2.16
CA ILE A 26 8.30 -25.77 1.12
C ILE A 26 8.98 -25.48 -0.23
N ILE A 27 9.91 -24.51 -0.27
CA ILE A 27 10.61 -24.11 -1.50
C ILE A 27 11.31 -25.31 -2.16
N LYS A 28 11.96 -26.18 -1.36
CA LYS A 28 12.68 -27.36 -1.86
C LYS A 28 11.76 -28.37 -2.56
N ASN A 29 10.47 -28.36 -2.26
CA ASN A 29 9.48 -29.28 -2.80
C ASN A 29 8.60 -28.66 -3.90
N CYS A 30 8.87 -27.40 -4.29
CA CYS A 30 8.13 -26.68 -5.29
C CYS A 30 8.99 -26.42 -6.54
N GLU A 31 8.36 -26.44 -7.71
CA GLU A 31 8.94 -25.84 -8.91
C GLU A 31 8.74 -24.32 -8.85
N ILE A 32 9.83 -23.56 -8.99
CA ILE A 32 9.81 -22.10 -8.89
C ILE A 32 9.71 -21.52 -10.28
N ILE A 33 8.61 -20.81 -10.55
CA ILE A 33 8.40 -20.04 -11.78
C ILE A 33 8.51 -18.56 -11.44
N ASN A 34 9.57 -17.92 -11.93
CA ASN A 34 9.76 -16.49 -11.73
C ASN A 34 9.08 -15.69 -12.85
N ILE A 35 8.08 -14.89 -12.49
CA ILE A 35 7.38 -13.98 -13.40
C ILE A 35 7.83 -12.56 -13.11
N SER A 36 8.74 -12.02 -13.93
CA SER A 36 9.20 -10.65 -13.80
C SER A 36 8.17 -9.64 -14.35
N LYS A 37 8.13 -8.46 -13.76
CA LYS A 37 7.34 -7.34 -14.30
C LYS A 37 7.81 -7.04 -15.74
N PRO A 38 6.89 -6.89 -16.71
CA PRO A 38 7.28 -6.56 -18.07
C PRO A 38 7.96 -5.19 -18.13
N SER A 39 8.93 -5.03 -19.04
CA SER A 39 9.61 -3.74 -19.20
C SER A 39 8.65 -2.65 -19.68
N ASN A 40 8.95 -1.39 -19.34
CA ASN A 40 8.14 -0.24 -19.76
C ASN A 40 7.97 -0.16 -21.29
N ALA A 41 8.98 -0.61 -22.05
CA ALA A 41 8.92 -0.67 -23.52
C ALA A 41 7.86 -1.68 -24.00
N ILE A 42 7.80 -2.84 -23.38
CA ILE A 42 6.79 -3.88 -23.70
C ILE A 42 5.39 -3.37 -23.33
N ILE A 43 5.24 -2.77 -22.15
CA ILE A 43 3.96 -2.19 -21.71
C ILE A 43 3.48 -1.13 -22.70
N LYS A 44 4.34 -0.17 -23.06
CA LYS A 44 4.01 0.89 -24.04
C LYS A 44 3.56 0.32 -25.37
N LYS A 45 4.28 -0.67 -25.87
CA LYS A 45 3.95 -1.33 -27.14
C LYS A 45 2.62 -2.08 -27.09
N THR A 46 2.36 -2.82 -26.01
CA THR A 46 1.15 -3.64 -25.85
C THR A 46 -0.11 -2.79 -25.71
N PHE A 47 -0.02 -1.68 -24.98
CA PHE A 47 -1.16 -0.80 -24.70
C PHE A 47 -1.23 0.43 -25.63
N ASN A 48 -0.38 0.51 -26.67
CA ASN A 48 -0.31 1.63 -27.61
C ASN A 48 -0.17 3.01 -26.92
N LEU A 49 0.59 3.07 -25.83
CA LEU A 49 0.80 4.28 -25.06
C LEU A 49 1.79 5.22 -25.76
N LYS A 50 1.58 6.54 -25.62
CA LYS A 50 2.52 7.55 -26.13
C LYS A 50 3.81 7.54 -25.33
N ASN A 51 4.92 7.96 -25.95
CA ASN A 51 6.24 7.98 -25.29
C ASN A 51 6.29 8.85 -24.02
N ASN A 52 5.42 9.84 -23.91
CA ASN A 52 5.35 10.76 -22.77
C ASN A 52 4.47 10.25 -21.61
N ASP A 53 3.78 9.10 -21.78
CA ASP A 53 2.97 8.54 -20.70
C ASP A 53 3.89 7.93 -19.63
N ASN A 54 3.78 8.45 -18.42
CA ASN A 54 4.51 7.94 -17.25
C ASN A 54 3.90 6.62 -16.81
N ILE A 55 4.67 5.53 -16.94
CA ILE A 55 4.25 4.18 -16.54
C ILE A 55 4.77 3.82 -15.14
N SER A 56 5.75 4.58 -14.62
CA SER A 56 6.37 4.31 -13.31
C SER A 56 5.37 4.21 -12.16
N ASP A 57 4.25 4.92 -12.27
CA ASP A 57 3.26 5.04 -11.21
C ASP A 57 2.08 4.06 -11.34
N ILE A 58 2.14 3.15 -12.33
CA ILE A 58 1.07 2.18 -12.57
C ILE A 58 1.38 0.88 -11.83
N ASN A 59 0.66 0.62 -10.77
CA ASN A 59 0.78 -0.60 -9.97
C ASN A 59 0.02 -1.77 -10.61
N ASN A 60 -1.12 -1.51 -11.24
CA ASN A 60 -1.95 -2.53 -11.85
C ASN A 60 -2.07 -2.31 -13.37
N LEU A 61 -1.58 -3.27 -14.16
CA LEU A 61 -1.65 -3.20 -15.63
C LEU A 61 -3.09 -3.22 -16.18
N LYS A 62 -4.07 -3.70 -15.40
CA LYS A 62 -5.49 -3.65 -15.79
C LYS A 62 -6.03 -2.23 -15.92
N ASP A 63 -5.47 -1.29 -15.15
CA ASP A 63 -5.88 0.11 -15.19
C ASP A 63 -5.58 0.75 -16.55
N LEU A 64 -4.57 0.23 -17.26
CA LEU A 64 -4.25 0.62 -18.63
C LEU A 64 -5.29 0.14 -19.65
N ILE A 65 -5.92 -1.02 -19.40
CA ILE A 65 -6.92 -1.60 -20.30
C ILE A 65 -8.20 -0.77 -20.30
N TYR A 66 -8.62 -0.35 -19.12
CA TYR A 66 -9.90 0.35 -18.96
C TYR A 66 -9.78 1.85 -19.20
N ASN A 67 -8.56 2.39 -19.33
CA ASN A 67 -8.26 3.81 -19.58
C ASN A 67 -9.12 4.78 -18.74
N ILE A 68 -9.35 4.43 -17.47
CA ILE A 68 -10.14 5.22 -16.53
C ILE A 68 -9.22 6.31 -15.97
N PRO A 69 -9.45 7.61 -16.28
CA PRO A 69 -8.56 8.69 -15.85
C PRO A 69 -8.41 8.79 -14.33
N GLU A 70 -9.48 8.40 -13.61
CA GLU A 70 -9.55 8.42 -12.15
C GLU A 70 -8.63 7.38 -11.50
N LEU A 71 -8.23 6.33 -12.22
CA LEU A 71 -7.32 5.30 -11.74
C LEU A 71 -5.84 5.60 -12.00
N LYS A 72 -5.53 6.64 -12.80
CA LYS A 72 -4.13 6.96 -13.17
C LYS A 72 -3.27 7.43 -11.98
N ASP A 73 -3.90 7.98 -10.95
CA ASP A 73 -3.21 8.53 -9.77
C ASP A 73 -3.94 8.16 -8.46
N ILE A 74 -4.36 6.91 -8.33
CA ILE A 74 -5.12 6.42 -7.17
C ILE A 74 -4.39 6.76 -5.86
N SER A 75 -3.09 6.50 -5.79
CA SER A 75 -2.29 6.78 -4.58
C SER A 75 -2.33 8.27 -4.22
N LYS A 76 -2.13 9.16 -5.19
CA LYS A 76 -2.21 10.62 -4.97
C LYS A 76 -3.61 11.07 -4.55
N ASN A 77 -4.66 10.46 -5.11
CA ASN A 77 -6.03 10.78 -4.72
C ASN A 77 -6.29 10.43 -3.25
N PHE A 78 -5.83 9.27 -2.78
CA PHE A 78 -5.97 8.88 -1.39
C PHE A 78 -5.07 9.71 -0.45
N ILE A 79 -3.85 10.06 -0.87
CA ILE A 79 -3.00 11.01 -0.14
C ILE A 79 -3.73 12.33 0.03
N ASN A 80 -4.34 12.89 -1.03
CA ASN A 80 -5.07 14.14 -0.94
C ASN A 80 -6.31 14.04 -0.05
N LYS A 81 -7.06 12.94 -0.10
CA LYS A 81 -8.22 12.70 0.78
C LYS A 81 -7.80 12.65 2.24
N LEU A 82 -6.78 11.85 2.59
CA LEU A 82 -6.29 11.76 3.97
C LEU A 82 -5.64 13.06 4.44
N TYR A 83 -4.84 13.70 3.60
CA TYR A 83 -4.25 15.01 3.89
C TYR A 83 -5.33 16.03 4.28
N ASN A 84 -6.40 16.15 3.49
CA ASN A 84 -7.49 17.06 3.79
C ASN A 84 -8.21 16.73 5.10
N LEU A 85 -8.39 15.44 5.42
CA LEU A 85 -8.97 15.01 6.68
C LEU A 85 -8.05 15.32 7.88
N ILE A 86 -6.75 15.15 7.71
CA ILE A 86 -5.77 15.44 8.76
C ILE A 86 -5.72 16.94 9.03
N VAL A 87 -5.58 17.75 7.99
CA VAL A 87 -5.46 19.21 8.12
C VAL A 87 -6.74 19.83 8.68
N ASN A 88 -7.91 19.36 8.25
CA ASN A 88 -9.21 19.88 8.67
C ASN A 88 -9.84 19.06 9.80
N TYR A 89 -9.02 18.45 10.66
CA TYR A 89 -9.49 17.55 11.74
C TYR A 89 -10.56 18.16 12.60
N ASN A 90 -10.39 19.40 13.05
CA ASN A 90 -11.31 20.06 13.98
C ASN A 90 -12.69 20.38 13.38
N THR A 91 -12.80 20.49 12.05
CA THR A 91 -14.04 20.93 11.37
C THR A 91 -14.76 19.83 10.62
N ALA A 92 -14.05 18.87 10.05
CA ALA A 92 -14.60 17.92 9.08
C ALA A 92 -14.31 16.45 9.41
N PHE A 93 -13.59 16.14 10.48
CA PHE A 93 -13.20 14.77 10.79
C PHE A 93 -14.39 13.92 11.18
N LYS A 94 -14.65 12.86 10.39
CA LYS A 94 -15.54 11.77 10.73
C LYS A 94 -14.77 10.47 10.73
N TYR A 95 -14.72 9.80 11.87
CA TYR A 95 -13.96 8.56 12.05
C TYR A 95 -14.33 7.48 11.02
N ILE A 96 -15.61 7.38 10.67
CA ILE A 96 -16.09 6.41 9.65
C ILE A 96 -15.42 6.71 8.30
N ASN A 97 -15.48 7.95 7.83
CA ASN A 97 -14.86 8.33 6.54
C ASN A 97 -13.35 8.11 6.53
N PHE A 98 -12.68 8.42 7.64
CA PHE A 98 -11.25 8.18 7.82
C PHE A 98 -10.93 6.69 7.67
N ARG A 99 -11.71 5.85 8.32
CA ARG A 99 -11.53 4.40 8.29
C ARG A 99 -11.83 3.80 6.92
N ASP A 100 -12.88 4.28 6.24
CA ASP A 100 -13.24 3.87 4.89
C ASP A 100 -12.09 4.15 3.90
N ILE A 101 -11.44 5.32 4.00
CA ILE A 101 -10.27 5.64 3.16
C ILE A 101 -9.11 4.68 3.43
N ILE A 102 -8.85 4.31 4.70
CA ILE A 102 -7.81 3.33 5.03
C ILE A 102 -8.15 1.96 4.44
N TYR A 103 -9.41 1.51 4.50
CA TYR A 103 -9.84 0.27 3.85
C TYR A 103 -9.63 0.31 2.34
N ASP A 104 -9.98 1.42 1.70
CA ASP A 104 -9.80 1.59 0.26
C ASP A 104 -8.33 1.48 -0.14
N ILE A 105 -7.39 2.03 0.65
CA ILE A 105 -5.94 1.90 0.40
C ILE A 105 -5.51 0.44 0.31
N PHE A 106 -6.06 -0.43 1.17
CA PHE A 106 -5.80 -1.87 1.13
C PHE A 106 -6.53 -2.58 -0.01
N ILE A 107 -7.77 -2.18 -0.33
CA ILE A 107 -8.56 -2.75 -1.43
C ILE A 107 -7.87 -2.49 -2.78
N TYR A 108 -7.29 -1.28 -2.95
CA TYR A 108 -6.57 -0.90 -4.16
C TYR A 108 -5.10 -1.35 -4.18
N ASP A 109 -4.66 -2.11 -3.16
CA ASP A 109 -3.30 -2.64 -3.03
C ASP A 109 -2.21 -1.57 -3.19
N ILE A 110 -2.43 -0.42 -2.54
CA ILE A 110 -1.47 0.69 -2.56
C ILE A 110 -0.29 0.33 -1.66
N ASN A 111 0.94 0.55 -2.15
CA ASN A 111 2.14 0.38 -1.34
C ASN A 111 2.11 1.32 -0.13
N ILE A 112 1.90 0.75 1.04
CA ILE A 112 1.74 1.51 2.29
C ILE A 112 3.01 2.28 2.66
N ASN A 113 4.19 1.73 2.38
CA ASN A 113 5.45 2.39 2.72
C ASN A 113 5.62 3.70 1.93
N ASP A 114 5.43 3.62 0.61
CA ASP A 114 5.49 4.79 -0.27
C ASP A 114 4.37 5.77 0.04
N PHE A 115 3.17 5.25 0.33
CA PHE A 115 2.01 6.07 0.67
C PHE A 115 2.24 6.91 1.94
N ILE A 116 2.70 6.29 3.02
CA ILE A 116 2.99 6.97 4.29
C ILE A 116 4.13 7.99 4.11
N TRP A 117 5.17 7.63 3.34
CA TRP A 117 6.27 8.54 3.08
C TRP A 117 5.81 9.79 2.33
N ASN A 118 5.07 9.61 1.22
CA ASN A 118 4.56 10.71 0.41
C ASN A 118 3.56 11.60 1.18
N LEU A 119 2.75 11.00 2.06
CA LEU A 119 1.85 11.76 2.94
C LEU A 119 2.62 12.64 3.91
N ASN A 120 3.65 12.09 4.57
CA ASN A 120 4.50 12.84 5.50
C ASN A 120 5.26 13.96 4.78
N GLU A 121 5.84 13.66 3.62
CA GLU A 121 6.53 14.66 2.78
C GLU A 121 5.60 15.83 2.45
N LYS A 122 4.36 15.53 2.04
CA LYS A 122 3.38 16.56 1.75
C LYS A 122 3.02 17.40 2.97
N LEU A 123 2.79 16.77 4.13
CA LEU A 123 2.48 17.49 5.37
C LEU A 123 3.65 18.38 5.83
N MET A 124 4.90 17.95 5.60
CA MET A 124 6.10 18.75 5.90
C MET A 124 6.25 19.91 4.93
N THR A 125 6.11 19.64 3.63
CA THR A 125 6.25 20.67 2.57
C THR A 125 5.24 21.81 2.75
N ASP A 126 4.01 21.47 3.13
CA ASP A 126 2.94 22.44 3.34
C ASP A 126 2.98 23.08 4.75
N ASN A 127 4.06 22.86 5.53
CA ASN A 127 4.32 23.40 6.87
C ASN A 127 3.25 23.07 7.93
N HIS A 128 2.51 21.96 7.76
CA HIS A 128 1.59 21.49 8.81
C HIS A 128 2.32 20.77 9.95
N ILE A 129 3.56 20.35 9.71
CA ILE A 129 4.43 19.75 10.71
C ILE A 129 5.50 20.77 11.09
N LYS A 130 5.49 21.22 12.35
CA LYS A 130 6.50 22.15 12.87
C LYS A 130 7.84 21.43 13.03
N ASP A 131 8.95 22.14 12.85
CA ASP A 131 10.32 21.59 12.93
C ASP A 131 10.58 20.80 14.21
N LYS A 132 10.04 21.25 15.34
CA LYS A 132 10.17 20.57 16.65
C LYS A 132 9.55 19.16 16.65
N HIS A 133 8.57 18.87 15.78
CA HIS A 133 7.87 17.60 15.72
C HIS A 133 8.43 16.64 14.65
N VAL A 134 9.31 17.10 13.77
CA VAL A 134 9.87 16.30 12.69
C VAL A 134 10.53 15.02 13.22
N ASN A 135 11.38 15.13 14.25
CA ASN A 135 12.04 13.97 14.85
C ASN A 135 11.04 12.98 15.46
N THR A 136 9.97 13.49 16.10
CA THR A 136 8.93 12.65 16.67
C THR A 136 8.17 11.88 15.59
N ILE A 137 7.85 12.54 14.47
CA ILE A 137 7.17 11.91 13.34
C ILE A 137 8.06 10.85 12.67
N LEU A 138 9.34 11.15 12.44
CA LEU A 138 10.28 10.18 11.88
C LEU A 138 10.44 8.96 12.78
N THR A 139 10.54 9.14 14.09
CA THR A 139 10.58 8.04 15.06
C THR A 139 9.29 7.21 15.04
N ASN A 140 8.12 7.86 14.99
CA ASN A 140 6.84 7.17 14.88
C ASN A 140 6.72 6.41 13.55
N THR A 141 7.23 6.98 12.44
CA THR A 141 7.25 6.32 11.12
C THR A 141 8.12 5.06 11.14
N TYR A 142 9.31 5.15 11.74
CA TYR A 142 10.19 3.99 11.91
C TYR A 142 9.52 2.88 12.73
N ASN A 143 8.94 3.21 13.88
CA ASN A 143 8.23 2.27 14.73
C ASN A 143 7.02 1.66 14.01
N PHE A 144 6.31 2.46 13.21
CA PHE A 144 5.21 1.98 12.38
C PHE A 144 5.69 0.92 11.39
N TYR A 145 6.78 1.15 10.65
CA TYR A 145 7.29 0.17 9.69
C TYR A 145 7.74 -1.14 10.35
N GLN A 146 8.34 -1.07 11.53
CA GLN A 146 8.69 -2.27 12.29
C GLN A 146 7.47 -3.10 12.65
N LEU A 147 6.40 -2.47 13.12
CA LEU A 147 5.16 -3.13 13.52
C LEU A 147 4.35 -3.61 12.33
N TYR A 148 4.27 -2.80 11.27
CA TYR A 148 3.52 -3.11 10.06
C TYR A 148 4.00 -4.39 9.37
N ASN A 149 5.31 -4.55 9.23
CA ASN A 149 5.92 -5.70 8.55
C ASN A 149 5.75 -7.02 9.31
N ASN A 150 5.48 -6.99 10.63
CA ASN A 150 5.45 -8.16 11.49
C ASN A 150 4.03 -8.60 11.90
N ASN A 151 2.98 -7.94 11.43
CA ASN A 151 1.65 -8.11 11.99
C ASN A 151 0.57 -8.54 11.00
N TYR A 152 -0.29 -9.45 11.47
CA TYR A 152 -1.42 -10.01 10.73
C TYR A 152 -2.54 -8.99 10.41
N ARG A 153 -2.69 -7.92 11.24
CA ARG A 153 -3.75 -6.93 11.09
C ARG A 153 -3.16 -5.55 10.78
N ALA A 154 -2.59 -5.43 9.60
CA ALA A 154 -1.91 -4.23 9.10
C ALA A 154 -2.74 -2.93 9.25
N ILE A 155 -4.06 -3.01 9.06
CA ILE A 155 -4.97 -1.85 9.12
C ILE A 155 -4.92 -1.10 10.46
N TYR A 156 -4.86 -1.82 11.59
CA TYR A 156 -4.80 -1.18 12.90
C TYR A 156 -3.49 -0.40 13.13
N HIS A 157 -2.40 -0.85 12.51
CA HIS A 157 -1.13 -0.14 12.59
C HIS A 157 -1.14 1.15 11.79
N VAL A 158 -1.75 1.13 10.58
CA VAL A 158 -1.95 2.34 9.76
C VAL A 158 -2.87 3.32 10.48
N GLU A 159 -4.00 2.84 11.00
CA GLU A 159 -4.96 3.66 11.75
C GLU A 159 -4.32 4.33 12.96
N ASN A 160 -3.63 3.56 13.81
CA ASN A 160 -2.93 4.08 15.00
C ASN A 160 -1.83 5.09 14.63
N TYR A 161 -1.07 4.81 13.56
CA TYR A 161 -0.05 5.73 13.08
C TYR A 161 -0.65 7.07 12.64
N LEU A 162 -1.68 7.06 11.80
CA LEU A 162 -2.32 8.26 11.29
C LEU A 162 -2.99 9.07 12.41
N LEU A 163 -3.60 8.42 13.40
CA LEU A 163 -4.16 9.10 14.58
C LEU A 163 -3.06 9.77 15.42
N LYS A 164 -1.88 9.17 15.55
CA LYS A 164 -0.73 9.82 16.20
C LYS A 164 -0.26 11.06 15.44
N ILE A 165 -0.20 11.00 14.10
CA ILE A 165 0.14 12.17 13.28
C ILE A 165 -0.88 13.29 13.49
N ILE A 166 -2.18 12.98 13.46
CA ILE A 166 -3.24 13.94 13.74
C ILE A 166 -3.03 14.58 15.14
N SER A 167 -2.79 13.76 16.16
CA SER A 167 -2.56 14.24 17.52
C SER A 167 -1.35 15.18 17.60
N ILE A 168 -0.25 14.87 16.90
CA ILE A 168 0.95 15.72 16.90
C ILE A 168 0.69 17.04 16.21
N ILE A 169 -0.04 17.04 15.08
CA ILE A 169 -0.34 18.27 14.33
C ILE A 169 -1.26 19.20 15.14
N HIS A 170 -2.26 18.63 15.83
CA HIS A 170 -3.31 19.41 16.54
C HIS A 170 -3.12 19.51 18.06
N SER A 171 -2.00 19.02 18.62
CA SER A 171 -1.76 19.03 20.07
C SER A 171 -1.45 20.40 20.67
N GLU A 172 -1.48 21.48 19.88
CA GLU A 172 -1.14 22.84 20.31
C GLU A 172 -2.27 23.87 20.07
N GLU A 173 -3.48 23.40 19.87
CA GLU A 173 -4.68 24.22 20.00
C GLU A 173 -5.33 23.94 21.38
#